data_95e3cab4208b2ab618290ed22ce5a293
#
_entry.id   95e3cab4208b2ab618290ed22ce5a293
#
_cell.length_a   1.000
_cell.length_b   1.000
_cell.length_c   1.000
_cell.angle_alpha   90.00
_cell.angle_beta   90.00
_cell.angle_gamma   90.00
#
_symmetry.space_group_name_H-M   'P 1'
#
loop_
_entity.id
_entity.type
_entity.pdbx_description
1 polymer ?
#
loop_
_entity_poly.entity_id
_entity_poly.type
_entity_poly.pdbx_seq_one_letter_code
_entity_poly.pdbx_strand_id
1 'polypeptide(L)'
;MSYLNTLEIILMKNNFSSIESIISVAKKGGMFILVDDEKRENEGDLVISTSDSNAKNINFMAKYGRGLICLALDTLQAKRLNLSLMSPVNQSRNKTAFTISIEAKKGITTGISAKDRARTIKIASKKKANKNEIVSPGHVFPIIAKDGGVLVRAGHTEASVDISKLAKKNNSAVICEIMNEDGTMAKGQDLFNFAKKHKLKIGKIEDLIAYRLKKEKLIKLKKQSKIDVKNQKYNIRIYENLLDGSEHFALIKGKLKRGITP
;
A
#
# COMPACT_ATOMS: atom_id res chain seq x y z
N MET A 1 -7.97 26.51 -23.63
CA MET A 1 -7.88 25.57 -22.51
C MET A 1 -8.85 26.06 -21.44
N SER A 2 -9.90 25.33 -21.21
CA SER A 2 -11.20 25.82 -20.76
C SER A 2 -11.36 25.84 -19.24
N TYR A 3 -12.10 26.85 -18.75
CA TYR A 3 -12.58 27.04 -17.37
C TYR A 3 -13.40 25.85 -16.78
N LEU A 4 -13.84 24.92 -17.61
CA LEU A 4 -14.52 23.67 -17.22
C LEU A 4 -13.63 22.76 -16.36
N ASN A 5 -12.31 22.76 -16.58
CA ASN A 5 -11.37 21.92 -15.82
C ASN A 5 -11.25 22.29 -14.32
N THR A 6 -11.49 23.53 -13.93
CA THR A 6 -11.32 23.96 -12.53
C THR A 6 -12.52 23.57 -11.66
N LEU A 7 -13.73 23.67 -12.19
CA LEU A 7 -14.96 23.25 -11.47
C LEU A 7 -15.05 21.72 -11.35
N GLU A 8 -14.68 20.99 -12.38
CA GLU A 8 -14.59 19.53 -12.32
C GLU A 8 -13.54 19.05 -11.32
N ILE A 9 -12.36 19.70 -11.28
CA ILE A 9 -11.31 19.40 -10.30
C ILE A 9 -11.78 19.70 -8.87
N ILE A 10 -12.53 20.78 -8.64
CA ILE A 10 -13.09 21.14 -7.32
C ILE A 10 -14.18 20.16 -6.91
N LEU A 11 -15.06 19.74 -7.83
CA LEU A 11 -16.10 18.75 -7.60
C LEU A 11 -15.50 17.34 -7.34
N MET A 12 -14.43 16.98 -8.04
CA MET A 12 -13.70 15.73 -7.80
C MET A 12 -13.00 15.70 -6.44
N LYS A 13 -12.40 16.81 -5.99
CA LYS A 13 -11.79 16.89 -4.64
C LYS A 13 -12.76 16.58 -3.51
N ASN A 14 -14.04 16.91 -3.67
CA ASN A 14 -15.07 16.68 -2.65
C ASN A 14 -15.63 15.23 -2.62
N ASN A 15 -15.25 14.37 -3.55
CA ASN A 15 -15.79 13.02 -3.67
C ASN A 15 -14.91 11.91 -3.07
N PHE A 16 -13.65 12.22 -2.71
CA PHE A 16 -12.78 11.25 -2.04
C PHE A 16 -13.13 11.11 -0.56
N SER A 17 -13.08 9.88 -0.08
CA SER A 17 -13.24 9.56 1.34
C SER A 17 -11.95 9.85 2.11
N SER A 18 -12.04 10.35 3.34
CA SER A 18 -10.85 10.52 4.20
C SER A 18 -10.17 9.18 4.48
N ILE A 19 -8.87 9.21 4.76
CA ILE A 19 -8.10 8.00 5.09
C ILE A 19 -8.62 7.31 6.34
N GLU A 20 -9.08 8.06 7.34
CA GLU A 20 -9.73 7.49 8.53
C GLU A 20 -10.99 6.69 8.14
N SER A 21 -11.73 7.18 7.16
CA SER A 21 -12.92 6.48 6.64
C SER A 21 -12.54 5.19 5.90
N ILE A 22 -11.47 5.22 5.10
CA ILE A 22 -10.92 4.02 4.42
C ILE A 22 -10.42 3.01 5.46
N ILE A 23 -9.64 3.45 6.45
CA ILE A 23 -9.20 2.58 7.56
C ILE A 23 -10.38 1.97 8.30
N SER A 24 -11.45 2.74 8.52
CA SER A 24 -12.68 2.23 9.17
C SER A 24 -13.35 1.14 8.34
N VAL A 25 -13.42 1.29 7.01
CA VAL A 25 -13.91 0.25 6.09
C VAL A 25 -13.05 -1.00 6.20
N ALA A 26 -11.73 -0.86 6.11
CA ALA A 26 -10.79 -1.98 6.23
C ALA A 26 -10.90 -2.70 7.59
N LYS A 27 -11.06 -1.97 8.70
CA LYS A 27 -11.30 -2.55 10.04
C LYS A 27 -12.53 -3.44 10.08
N LYS A 28 -13.59 -3.06 9.37
CA LYS A 28 -14.85 -3.82 9.26
C LYS A 28 -14.78 -4.96 8.24
N GLY A 29 -13.62 -5.16 7.58
CA GLY A 29 -13.44 -6.20 6.56
C GLY A 29 -14.03 -5.84 5.20
N GLY A 30 -14.33 -4.57 4.96
CA GLY A 30 -14.88 -4.08 3.70
C GLY A 30 -13.79 -3.85 2.63
N MET A 31 -14.22 -3.97 1.38
CA MET A 31 -13.44 -3.58 0.20
C MET A 31 -13.54 -2.07 -0.03
N PHE A 32 -12.49 -1.47 -0.57
CA PHE A 32 -12.41 -0.05 -0.90
C PHE A 32 -11.56 0.15 -2.14
N ILE A 33 -11.50 1.37 -2.65
CA ILE A 33 -10.67 1.75 -3.80
C ILE A 33 -9.57 2.70 -3.32
N LEU A 34 -8.34 2.48 -3.79
CA LEU A 34 -7.25 3.43 -3.70
C LEU A 34 -6.88 3.93 -5.08
N VAL A 35 -6.61 5.24 -5.18
CA VAL A 35 -6.19 5.90 -6.42
C VAL A 35 -4.82 6.52 -6.21
N ASP A 36 -3.93 6.34 -7.16
CA ASP A 36 -2.61 6.95 -7.14
C ASP A 36 -2.58 8.31 -7.86
N ASP A 37 -1.41 8.94 -7.86
CA ASP A 37 -1.20 10.26 -8.45
C ASP A 37 -1.35 10.24 -9.98
N GLU A 38 -1.94 11.32 -10.55
CA GLU A 38 -2.12 11.48 -12.00
C GLU A 38 -0.81 11.41 -12.78
N LYS A 39 0.31 11.83 -12.15
CA LYS A 39 1.64 11.76 -12.78
C LYS A 39 2.28 10.39 -12.71
N ARG A 40 1.70 9.44 -11.93
CA ARG A 40 2.20 8.07 -11.81
C ARG A 40 1.50 7.12 -12.79
N GLU A 41 0.36 6.54 -12.44
CA GLU A 41 -0.46 5.64 -13.27
C GLU A 41 -1.83 6.27 -13.53
N ASN A 42 -2.32 7.09 -12.58
CA ASN A 42 -3.67 7.64 -12.58
C ASN A 42 -4.72 6.53 -12.66
N GLU A 43 -4.54 5.49 -11.86
CA GLU A 43 -5.37 4.30 -11.86
C GLU A 43 -5.97 4.07 -10.47
N GLY A 44 -6.98 3.21 -10.40
CA GLY A 44 -7.62 2.82 -9.16
C GLY A 44 -7.63 1.31 -8.98
N ASP A 45 -7.23 0.85 -7.80
CA ASP A 45 -7.29 -0.54 -7.41
C ASP A 45 -8.40 -0.81 -6.41
N LEU A 46 -9.12 -1.91 -6.62
CA LEU A 46 -9.90 -2.56 -5.58
C LEU A 46 -8.95 -3.16 -4.54
N VAL A 47 -9.20 -2.89 -3.27
CA VAL A 47 -8.35 -3.33 -2.16
C VAL A 47 -9.18 -4.00 -1.07
N ILE A 48 -8.70 -5.12 -0.56
CA ILE A 48 -9.22 -5.77 0.66
C ILE A 48 -8.08 -6.41 1.45
N SER A 49 -8.12 -6.33 2.79
CA SER A 49 -7.16 -7.05 3.62
C SER A 49 -7.28 -8.57 3.43
N THR A 50 -6.17 -9.29 3.38
CA THR A 50 -6.21 -10.74 3.14
C THR A 50 -6.95 -11.53 4.23
N SER A 51 -6.97 -11.02 5.48
CA SER A 51 -7.75 -11.63 6.57
C SER A 51 -9.25 -11.68 6.30
N ASP A 52 -9.75 -10.78 5.48
CA ASP A 52 -11.18 -10.62 5.16
C ASP A 52 -11.51 -11.07 3.73
N SER A 53 -10.49 -11.43 2.93
CA SER A 53 -10.67 -11.91 1.57
C SER A 53 -11.28 -13.32 1.55
N ASN A 54 -12.21 -13.53 0.64
CA ASN A 54 -12.89 -14.81 0.42
C ASN A 54 -13.26 -14.98 -1.06
N ALA A 55 -13.83 -16.11 -1.43
CA ALA A 55 -14.20 -16.40 -2.82
C ALA A 55 -15.15 -15.35 -3.43
N LYS A 56 -16.07 -14.76 -2.63
CA LYS A 56 -16.99 -13.72 -3.10
C LYS A 56 -16.23 -12.43 -3.48
N ASN A 57 -15.25 -12.04 -2.65
CA ASN A 57 -14.43 -10.86 -2.92
C ASN A 57 -13.53 -11.06 -4.14
N ILE A 58 -12.90 -12.23 -4.27
CA ILE A 58 -12.06 -12.56 -5.43
C ILE A 58 -12.89 -12.62 -6.71
N ASN A 59 -14.10 -13.20 -6.64
CA ASN A 59 -15.02 -13.19 -7.79
C ASN A 59 -15.47 -11.77 -8.14
N PHE A 60 -15.69 -10.91 -7.16
CA PHE A 60 -16.02 -9.49 -7.39
C PHE A 60 -14.88 -8.78 -8.13
N MET A 61 -13.64 -8.93 -7.67
CA MET A 61 -12.45 -8.37 -8.33
C MET A 61 -12.32 -8.88 -9.78
N ALA A 62 -12.44 -10.19 -9.98
CA ALA A 62 -12.34 -10.78 -11.32
C ALA A 62 -13.44 -10.30 -12.28
N LYS A 63 -14.69 -10.20 -11.78
CA LYS A 63 -15.85 -9.83 -12.59
C LYS A 63 -15.93 -8.35 -12.89
N TYR A 64 -15.69 -7.52 -11.90
CA TYR A 64 -15.91 -6.07 -11.97
C TYR A 64 -14.64 -5.25 -12.05
N GLY A 65 -13.57 -5.66 -11.36
CA GLY A 65 -12.25 -5.04 -11.50
C GLY A 65 -11.62 -5.36 -12.85
N ARG A 66 -11.64 -6.62 -13.26
CA ARG A 66 -11.09 -7.15 -14.51
C ARG A 66 -9.56 -7.10 -14.63
N GLY A 67 -8.89 -6.46 -13.68
CA GLY A 67 -7.43 -6.38 -13.59
C GLY A 67 -6.77 -7.67 -13.10
N LEU A 68 -5.47 -7.63 -12.89
CA LEU A 68 -4.69 -8.73 -12.35
C LEU A 68 -4.89 -8.81 -10.83
N ILE A 69 -5.42 -9.93 -10.34
CA ILE A 69 -5.57 -10.13 -8.89
C ILE A 69 -4.22 -10.46 -8.28
N CYS A 70 -3.68 -9.51 -7.51
CA CYS A 70 -2.37 -9.58 -6.90
C CYS A 70 -2.46 -9.69 -5.38
N LEU A 71 -1.47 -10.39 -4.80
CA LEU A 71 -1.31 -10.53 -3.35
C LEU A 71 -0.17 -9.63 -2.88
N ALA A 72 -0.49 -8.45 -2.35
CA ALA A 72 0.48 -7.56 -1.74
C ALA A 72 0.93 -8.10 -0.37
N LEU A 73 2.23 -8.30 -0.19
CA LEU A 73 2.87 -8.86 1.01
C LEU A 73 3.96 -7.94 1.53
N ASP A 74 4.20 -7.93 2.83
CA ASP A 74 5.42 -7.35 3.36
C ASP A 74 6.66 -8.25 3.09
N THR A 75 7.84 -7.67 3.20
CA THR A 75 9.13 -8.36 2.97
C THR A 75 9.30 -9.59 3.86
N LEU A 76 8.82 -9.52 5.11
CA LEU A 76 8.94 -10.63 6.06
C LEU A 76 8.12 -11.85 5.61
N GLN A 77 6.89 -11.60 5.15
CA GLN A 77 6.00 -12.68 4.67
C GLN A 77 6.52 -13.29 3.38
N ALA A 78 7.02 -12.48 2.45
CA ALA A 78 7.66 -12.97 1.22
C ALA A 78 8.87 -13.86 1.51
N LYS A 79 9.72 -13.47 2.48
CA LYS A 79 10.86 -14.29 2.95
C LYS A 79 10.41 -15.62 3.55
N ARG A 80 9.37 -15.65 4.40
CA ARG A 80 8.83 -16.89 4.99
C ARG A 80 8.34 -17.88 3.94
N LEU A 81 7.73 -17.37 2.87
CA LEU A 81 7.27 -18.16 1.74
C LEU A 81 8.40 -18.51 0.76
N ASN A 82 9.61 -18.00 0.97
CA ASN A 82 10.76 -18.15 0.08
C ASN A 82 10.44 -17.74 -1.37
N LEU A 83 9.74 -16.61 -1.53
CA LEU A 83 9.35 -16.09 -2.84
C LEU A 83 10.55 -15.38 -3.50
N SER A 84 10.95 -15.84 -4.67
CA SER A 84 11.90 -15.15 -5.54
C SER A 84 11.19 -14.14 -6.42
N LEU A 85 11.91 -13.07 -6.82
CA LEU A 85 11.40 -12.15 -7.82
C LEU A 85 11.17 -12.89 -9.15
N MET A 86 10.13 -12.49 -9.88
CA MET A 86 9.79 -13.05 -11.19
C MET A 86 10.90 -12.84 -12.22
N SER A 87 11.64 -11.73 -12.10
CA SER A 87 12.82 -11.45 -12.91
C SER A 87 13.98 -11.00 -12.02
N PRO A 88 15.20 -11.50 -12.23
CA PRO A 88 16.38 -11.03 -11.52
C PRO A 88 16.70 -9.56 -11.83
N VAL A 89 16.34 -9.08 -13.04
CA VAL A 89 16.49 -7.68 -13.45
C VAL A 89 15.10 -7.12 -13.73
N ASN A 90 14.62 -6.28 -12.83
CA ASN A 90 13.31 -5.65 -12.98
C ASN A 90 13.40 -4.45 -13.93
N GLN A 91 12.90 -4.60 -15.16
CA GLN A 91 12.86 -3.56 -16.18
C GLN A 91 11.49 -2.86 -16.29
N SER A 92 10.52 -3.23 -15.44
CA SER A 92 9.19 -2.61 -15.48
C SER A 92 9.27 -1.13 -15.14
N ARG A 93 8.41 -0.31 -15.78
CA ARG A 93 8.37 1.16 -15.61
C ARG A 93 8.31 1.58 -14.13
N ASN A 94 7.46 0.94 -13.35
CA ASN A 94 7.22 1.27 -11.94
C ASN A 94 8.02 0.43 -10.96
N LYS A 95 8.95 -0.42 -11.45
CA LYS A 95 9.78 -1.31 -10.63
C LYS A 95 8.97 -2.14 -9.62
N THR A 96 7.73 -2.51 -9.97
CA THR A 96 6.86 -3.33 -9.14
C THR A 96 7.50 -4.69 -8.87
N ALA A 97 7.64 -5.05 -7.60
CA ALA A 97 8.38 -6.24 -7.19
C ALA A 97 7.51 -7.51 -7.27
N PHE A 98 7.12 -7.89 -8.49
CA PHE A 98 6.46 -9.17 -8.74
C PHE A 98 7.36 -10.33 -8.35
N THR A 99 6.78 -11.32 -7.68
CA THR A 99 7.42 -12.61 -7.45
C THR A 99 6.89 -13.65 -8.43
N ILE A 100 7.50 -14.83 -8.43
CA ILE A 100 6.92 -16.01 -9.08
C ILE A 100 5.48 -16.21 -8.59
N SER A 101 4.58 -16.59 -9.50
CA SER A 101 3.18 -16.88 -9.16
C SER A 101 3.08 -18.14 -8.30
N ILE A 102 2.05 -18.20 -7.48
CA ILE A 102 1.88 -19.27 -6.49
C ILE A 102 0.50 -19.91 -6.52
N GLU A 103 0.44 -21.10 -5.96
CA GLU A 103 -0.78 -21.82 -5.69
C GLU A 103 -0.73 -22.54 -4.34
N ALA A 104 -1.90 -22.76 -3.71
CA ALA A 104 -1.99 -23.63 -2.53
C ALA A 104 -1.68 -25.07 -2.92
N LYS A 105 -0.78 -25.73 -2.18
CA LYS A 105 -0.39 -27.13 -2.45
C LYS A 105 -1.54 -28.13 -2.29
N LYS A 106 -2.56 -27.81 -1.46
CA LYS A 106 -3.68 -28.69 -1.17
C LYS A 106 -5.02 -27.96 -1.08
N GLY A 107 -6.09 -28.66 -1.46
CA GLY A 107 -7.46 -28.19 -1.32
C GLY A 107 -7.89 -27.16 -2.36
N ILE A 108 -7.31 -27.22 -3.52
CA ILE A 108 -7.68 -26.53 -4.75
C ILE A 108 -8.02 -27.55 -5.85
N THR A 109 -8.65 -27.09 -6.90
CA THR A 109 -8.86 -27.87 -8.15
C THR A 109 -7.79 -27.49 -9.18
N THR A 110 -8.11 -26.64 -10.13
CA THR A 110 -7.17 -26.14 -11.16
C THR A 110 -6.45 -24.86 -10.76
N GLY A 111 -6.83 -24.24 -9.63
CA GLY A 111 -6.18 -23.03 -9.09
C GLY A 111 -6.80 -21.70 -9.52
N ILE A 112 -7.39 -21.61 -10.72
CA ILE A 112 -7.89 -20.35 -11.30
C ILE A 112 -9.23 -19.89 -10.72
N SER A 113 -10.05 -20.80 -10.16
CA SER A 113 -11.36 -20.42 -9.65
C SER A 113 -11.24 -19.39 -8.52
N ALA A 114 -12.27 -18.55 -8.33
CA ALA A 114 -12.30 -17.59 -7.23
C ALA A 114 -12.12 -18.27 -5.87
N LYS A 115 -12.63 -19.49 -5.70
CA LYS A 115 -12.49 -20.30 -4.50
C LYS A 115 -11.04 -20.75 -4.29
N ASP A 116 -10.38 -21.22 -5.35
CA ASP A 116 -9.00 -21.69 -5.29
C ASP A 116 -8.02 -20.55 -5.04
N ARG A 117 -8.18 -19.41 -5.75
CA ARG A 117 -7.36 -18.21 -5.51
C ARG A 117 -7.55 -17.66 -4.09
N ALA A 118 -8.78 -17.60 -3.58
CA ALA A 118 -9.05 -17.20 -2.21
C ALA A 118 -8.37 -18.14 -1.20
N ARG A 119 -8.35 -19.45 -1.47
CA ARG A 119 -7.66 -20.42 -0.64
C ARG A 119 -6.14 -20.21 -0.66
N THR A 120 -5.56 -20.02 -1.83
CA THR A 120 -4.14 -19.72 -2.00
C THR A 120 -3.74 -18.45 -1.23
N ILE A 121 -4.50 -17.37 -1.39
CA ILE A 121 -4.31 -16.10 -0.67
C ILE A 121 -4.38 -16.34 0.85
N LYS A 122 -5.39 -17.05 1.32
CA LYS A 122 -5.57 -17.35 2.75
C LYS A 122 -4.38 -18.13 3.33
N ILE A 123 -3.84 -19.09 2.59
CA ILE A 123 -2.68 -19.89 3.02
C ILE A 123 -1.44 -19.02 3.04
N ALA A 124 -1.15 -18.31 1.94
CA ALA A 124 0.04 -17.48 1.79
C ALA A 124 0.09 -16.30 2.78
N SER A 125 -1.07 -15.79 3.23
CA SER A 125 -1.15 -14.64 4.15
C SER A 125 -1.23 -15.01 5.64
N LYS A 126 -1.20 -16.28 6.00
CA LYS A 126 -1.17 -16.70 7.42
C LYS A 126 0.09 -16.17 8.12
N LYS A 127 -0.05 -15.74 9.38
CA LYS A 127 1.08 -15.28 10.21
C LYS A 127 2.24 -16.30 10.30
N LYS A 128 1.92 -17.60 10.23
CA LYS A 128 2.87 -18.72 10.26
C LYS A 128 2.89 -19.47 8.92
N ALA A 129 2.64 -18.77 7.78
CA ALA A 129 2.70 -19.41 6.47
C ALA A 129 4.09 -20.00 6.20
N ASN A 130 4.10 -21.15 5.54
CA ASN A 130 5.32 -21.91 5.26
C ASN A 130 5.40 -22.17 3.75
N LYS A 131 6.62 -22.09 3.20
CA LYS A 131 6.90 -22.42 1.80
C LYS A 131 6.37 -23.79 1.34
N ASN A 132 6.27 -24.75 2.25
CA ASN A 132 5.79 -26.10 1.95
C ASN A 132 4.25 -26.19 1.76
N GLU A 133 3.50 -25.11 2.08
CA GLU A 133 2.05 -25.04 1.90
C GLU A 133 1.64 -24.50 0.53
N ILE A 134 2.60 -23.97 -0.23
CA ILE A 134 2.40 -23.40 -1.57
C ILE A 134 3.27 -24.11 -2.61
N VAL A 135 2.91 -23.99 -3.86
CA VAL A 135 3.68 -24.42 -5.04
C VAL A 135 3.75 -23.29 -6.05
N SER A 136 4.65 -23.39 -7.00
CA SER A 136 4.87 -22.44 -8.08
C SER A 136 5.13 -23.22 -9.38
N PRO A 137 4.67 -22.76 -10.55
CA PRO A 137 3.82 -21.58 -10.77
C PRO A 137 2.37 -21.77 -10.32
N GLY A 138 1.56 -20.71 -10.33
CA GLY A 138 0.14 -20.75 -10.00
C GLY A 138 -0.62 -19.54 -10.50
N HIS A 139 -1.84 -19.32 -9.98
CA HIS A 139 -2.78 -18.30 -10.46
C HIS A 139 -2.96 -17.13 -9.49
N VAL A 140 -2.13 -17.01 -8.45
CA VAL A 140 -2.03 -15.83 -7.59
C VAL A 140 -0.64 -15.22 -7.75
N PHE A 141 -0.58 -13.90 -7.93
CA PHE A 141 0.62 -13.15 -8.23
C PHE A 141 1.03 -12.31 -7.01
N PRO A 142 1.99 -12.78 -6.18
CA PRO A 142 2.46 -11.99 -5.05
C PRO A 142 3.33 -10.81 -5.51
N ILE A 143 3.17 -9.68 -4.81
CA ILE A 143 3.98 -8.47 -5.00
C ILE A 143 4.53 -8.06 -3.64
N ILE A 144 5.83 -7.76 -3.56
CA ILE A 144 6.49 -7.37 -2.33
C ILE A 144 6.40 -5.85 -2.16
N ALA A 145 5.73 -5.40 -1.10
CA ALA A 145 5.73 -4.00 -0.70
C ALA A 145 7.11 -3.59 -0.17
N LYS A 146 7.55 -2.38 -0.51
CA LYS A 146 8.78 -1.79 0.04
C LYS A 146 8.64 -1.55 1.54
N ASP A 147 9.69 -1.86 2.29
CA ASP A 147 9.78 -1.49 3.69
C ASP A 147 9.70 0.05 3.80
N GLY A 148 8.97 0.55 4.81
CA GLY A 148 8.58 1.95 4.90
C GLY A 148 7.25 2.30 4.21
N GLY A 149 6.70 1.40 3.36
CA GLY A 149 5.38 1.54 2.75
C GLY A 149 5.28 2.72 1.80
N VAL A 150 4.13 3.42 1.81
CA VAL A 150 3.88 4.57 0.91
C VAL A 150 4.84 5.74 1.11
N LEU A 151 5.55 5.82 2.23
CA LEU A 151 6.55 6.86 2.49
C LEU A 151 7.86 6.61 1.71
N VAL A 152 8.06 5.39 1.20
CA VAL A 152 9.21 5.02 0.36
C VAL A 152 8.81 4.82 -1.09
N ARG A 153 7.62 4.25 -1.34
CA ARG A 153 7.08 4.07 -2.69
C ARG A 153 5.57 4.31 -2.69
N ALA A 154 5.13 5.36 -3.36
CA ALA A 154 3.72 5.79 -3.42
C ALA A 154 2.89 4.92 -4.41
N GLY A 155 2.87 3.59 -4.20
CA GLY A 155 2.16 2.64 -5.05
C GLY A 155 1.03 1.92 -4.34
N HIS A 156 0.10 1.33 -5.12
CA HIS A 156 -1.05 0.56 -4.62
C HIS A 156 -0.62 -0.61 -3.72
N THR A 157 0.50 -1.28 -4.05
CA THR A 157 1.07 -2.37 -3.25
C THR A 157 1.39 -1.93 -1.83
N GLU A 158 2.14 -0.84 -1.68
CA GLU A 158 2.53 -0.27 -0.39
C GLU A 158 1.30 0.27 0.35
N ALA A 159 0.44 1.00 -0.34
CA ALA A 159 -0.76 1.61 0.23
C ALA A 159 -1.73 0.57 0.80
N SER A 160 -1.94 -0.54 0.10
CA SER A 160 -2.82 -1.61 0.54
C SER A 160 -2.31 -2.33 1.80
N VAL A 161 -1.01 -2.59 1.87
CA VAL A 161 -0.34 -3.16 3.04
C VAL A 161 -0.40 -2.19 4.23
N ASP A 162 -0.14 -0.90 4.00
CA ASP A 162 -0.20 0.13 5.04
C ASP A 162 -1.61 0.29 5.62
N ILE A 163 -2.64 0.36 4.78
CA ILE A 163 -4.04 0.41 5.26
C ILE A 163 -4.38 -0.84 6.07
N SER A 164 -3.93 -2.03 5.64
CA SER A 164 -4.15 -3.26 6.39
C SER A 164 -3.50 -3.22 7.78
N LYS A 165 -2.25 -2.71 7.89
CA LYS A 165 -1.56 -2.48 9.17
C LYS A 165 -2.30 -1.46 10.04
N LEU A 166 -2.68 -0.31 9.48
CA LEU A 166 -3.42 0.75 10.19
C LEU A 166 -4.81 0.26 10.65
N ALA A 167 -5.43 -0.64 9.91
CA ALA A 167 -6.67 -1.31 10.28
C ALA A 167 -6.48 -2.42 11.34
N LYS A 168 -5.23 -2.68 11.80
CA LYS A 168 -4.87 -3.76 12.72
C LYS A 168 -5.24 -5.14 12.19
N LYS A 169 -5.15 -5.32 10.88
CA LYS A 169 -5.25 -6.60 10.17
C LYS A 169 -3.85 -7.21 9.97
N ASN A 170 -3.73 -8.26 9.18
CA ASN A 170 -2.42 -8.77 8.78
C ASN A 170 -1.72 -7.82 7.78
N ASN A 171 -0.40 -7.96 7.65
CA ASN A 171 0.44 -7.09 6.81
C ASN A 171 0.37 -7.49 5.34
N SER A 172 -0.83 -7.68 4.82
CA SER A 172 -1.06 -8.12 3.45
C SER A 172 -2.46 -7.75 2.97
N ALA A 173 -2.58 -7.54 1.67
CA ALA A 173 -3.84 -7.20 1.02
C ALA A 173 -3.96 -7.91 -0.34
N VAL A 174 -5.18 -8.00 -0.83
CA VAL A 174 -5.47 -8.33 -2.23
C VAL A 174 -5.79 -7.04 -2.95
N ILE A 175 -5.16 -6.85 -4.09
CA ILE A 175 -5.38 -5.69 -4.96
C ILE A 175 -5.75 -6.16 -6.36
N CYS A 176 -6.50 -5.34 -7.09
CA CYS A 176 -6.89 -5.60 -8.46
C CYS A 176 -7.25 -4.28 -9.14
N GLU A 177 -6.62 -3.99 -10.24
CA GLU A 177 -6.87 -2.78 -11.04
C GLU A 177 -8.32 -2.76 -11.53
N ILE A 178 -8.87 -1.54 -11.73
CA ILE A 178 -10.21 -1.34 -12.26
C ILE A 178 -10.12 -0.96 -13.74
N MET A 179 -10.72 -1.77 -14.59
CA MET A 179 -10.81 -1.56 -16.02
C MET A 179 -12.25 -1.28 -16.44
N ASN A 180 -12.40 -0.47 -17.47
CA ASN A 180 -13.66 -0.24 -18.16
C ASN A 180 -14.14 -1.49 -18.93
N GLU A 181 -15.37 -1.47 -19.43
CA GLU A 181 -15.95 -2.61 -20.16
C GLU A 181 -15.26 -2.87 -21.51
N ASP A 182 -14.69 -1.83 -22.10
CA ASP A 182 -13.91 -1.88 -23.34
C ASP A 182 -12.46 -2.34 -23.15
N GLY A 183 -12.03 -2.62 -21.89
CA GLY A 183 -10.68 -3.05 -21.56
C GLY A 183 -9.69 -1.91 -21.30
N THR A 184 -10.10 -0.65 -21.41
CA THR A 184 -9.26 0.50 -21.00
C THR A 184 -9.21 0.64 -19.49
N MET A 185 -8.18 1.32 -18.95
CA MET A 185 -8.09 1.57 -17.53
C MET A 185 -9.12 2.61 -17.10
N ALA A 186 -9.89 2.32 -16.04
CA ALA A 186 -10.80 3.29 -15.43
C ALA A 186 -10.02 4.42 -14.76
N LYS A 187 -10.34 5.68 -15.09
CA LYS A 187 -9.65 6.87 -14.57
C LYS A 187 -10.65 7.96 -14.22
N GLY A 188 -10.25 8.87 -13.32
CA GLY A 188 -11.04 10.04 -12.99
C GLY A 188 -12.50 9.72 -12.68
N GLN A 189 -13.44 10.21 -13.50
CA GLN A 189 -14.88 10.05 -13.29
C GLN A 189 -15.33 8.58 -13.35
N ASP A 190 -14.67 7.73 -14.15
CA ASP A 190 -15.02 6.30 -14.24
C ASP A 190 -14.88 5.61 -12.88
N LEU A 191 -13.81 5.93 -12.13
CA LEU A 191 -13.58 5.39 -10.80
C LEU A 191 -14.67 5.83 -9.81
N PHE A 192 -15.13 7.08 -9.87
CA PHE A 192 -16.25 7.56 -9.04
C PHE A 192 -17.57 6.88 -9.42
N ASN A 193 -17.84 6.71 -10.70
CA ASN A 193 -19.02 5.98 -11.20
C ASN A 193 -18.99 4.53 -10.72
N PHE A 194 -17.85 3.87 -10.82
CA PHE A 194 -17.64 2.52 -10.31
C PHE A 194 -17.84 2.45 -8.78
N ALA A 195 -17.22 3.36 -8.02
CA ALA A 195 -17.36 3.43 -6.57
C ALA A 195 -18.83 3.62 -6.15
N LYS A 196 -19.56 4.52 -6.83
CA LYS A 196 -20.99 4.77 -6.59
C LYS A 196 -21.84 3.54 -6.91
N LYS A 197 -21.65 2.93 -8.11
CA LYS A 197 -22.36 1.73 -8.56
C LYS A 197 -22.23 0.57 -7.56
N HIS A 198 -21.03 0.38 -7.02
CA HIS A 198 -20.72 -0.73 -6.12
C HIS A 198 -20.74 -0.37 -4.63
N LYS A 199 -21.12 0.88 -4.28
CA LYS A 199 -21.18 1.39 -2.89
C LYS A 199 -19.84 1.25 -2.16
N LEU A 200 -18.72 1.49 -2.86
CA LEU A 200 -17.38 1.45 -2.33
C LEU A 200 -16.89 2.85 -1.97
N LYS A 201 -16.06 2.95 -0.93
CA LYS A 201 -15.33 4.17 -0.66
C LYS A 201 -14.07 4.23 -1.52
N ILE A 202 -13.71 5.45 -1.91
CA ILE A 202 -12.55 5.74 -2.75
C ILE A 202 -11.65 6.74 -2.02
N GLY A 203 -10.35 6.43 -1.87
CA GLY A 203 -9.36 7.26 -1.20
C GLY A 203 -8.12 7.46 -2.06
N LYS A 204 -7.31 8.48 -1.73
CA LYS A 204 -6.06 8.78 -2.42
C LYS A 204 -4.86 8.23 -1.65
N ILE A 205 -3.85 7.75 -2.38
CA ILE A 205 -2.55 7.37 -1.80
C ILE A 205 -1.83 8.60 -1.26
N GLU A 206 -1.96 9.76 -1.90
CA GLU A 206 -1.43 11.04 -1.43
C GLU A 206 -1.92 11.39 -0.01
N ASP A 207 -3.23 11.22 0.24
CA ASP A 207 -3.82 11.47 1.55
C ASP A 207 -3.30 10.48 2.61
N LEU A 208 -3.02 9.23 2.22
CA LEU A 208 -2.41 8.23 3.10
C LEU A 208 -0.98 8.62 3.47
N ILE A 209 -0.20 9.14 2.53
CA ILE A 209 1.14 9.67 2.79
C ILE A 209 1.07 10.81 3.81
N ALA A 210 0.20 11.81 3.57
CA ALA A 210 0.00 12.93 4.48
C ALA A 210 -0.47 12.48 5.87
N TYR A 211 -1.38 11.50 5.92
CA TYR A 211 -1.86 10.90 7.17
C TYR A 211 -0.71 10.26 7.96
N ARG A 212 0.13 9.42 7.33
CA ARG A 212 1.25 8.74 7.98
C ARG A 212 2.30 9.73 8.46
N LEU A 213 2.69 10.73 7.63
CA LEU A 213 3.62 11.79 8.01
C LEU A 213 3.15 12.56 9.25
N LYS A 214 1.84 12.80 9.39
CA LYS A 214 1.27 13.52 10.54
C LYS A 214 1.17 12.65 11.81
N LYS A 215 0.95 11.34 11.66
CA LYS A 215 0.63 10.44 12.79
C LYS A 215 1.83 9.64 13.30
N GLU A 216 2.81 9.36 12.46
CA GLU A 216 3.94 8.50 12.78
C GLU A 216 5.15 9.34 13.24
N LYS A 217 5.87 8.82 14.22
CA LYS A 217 7.17 9.37 14.62
C LYS A 217 8.24 8.72 13.74
N LEU A 218 8.64 9.40 12.69
CA LEU A 218 9.61 8.89 11.72
C LEU A 218 11.06 9.16 12.11
N ILE A 219 11.27 9.95 13.14
CA ILE A 219 12.60 10.37 13.61
C ILE A 219 12.76 10.00 15.08
N LYS A 220 13.87 9.35 15.41
CA LYS A 220 14.24 8.96 16.77
C LYS A 220 15.52 9.66 17.19
N LEU A 221 15.52 10.31 18.39
CA LEU A 221 16.75 10.82 18.98
C LEU A 221 17.65 9.63 19.36
N LYS A 222 18.84 9.55 18.74
CA LYS A 222 19.82 8.48 18.95
C LYS A 222 20.85 8.86 20.01
N LYS A 223 21.36 10.09 19.94
CA LYS A 223 22.38 10.59 20.85
C LYS A 223 22.25 12.10 21.04
N GLN A 224 22.62 12.55 22.24
CA GLN A 224 22.73 13.98 22.54
C GLN A 224 24.02 14.20 23.33
N SER A 225 24.76 15.26 23.01
CA SER A 225 25.99 15.64 23.68
C SER A 225 26.20 17.16 23.66
N LYS A 226 27.10 17.68 24.50
CA LYS A 226 27.60 19.04 24.40
C LYS A 226 28.91 19.03 23.64
N ILE A 227 29.13 19.98 22.77
CA ILE A 227 30.37 20.15 22.01
C ILE A 227 30.79 21.61 22.05
N ASP A 228 32.10 21.85 22.06
CA ASP A 228 32.68 23.18 21.93
C ASP A 228 33.19 23.37 20.49
N VAL A 229 32.69 24.42 19.82
CA VAL A 229 33.12 24.80 18.51
C VAL A 229 33.54 26.25 18.52
N LYS A 230 34.82 26.52 18.24
CA LYS A 230 35.40 27.89 18.24
C LYS A 230 35.05 28.65 19.54
N ASN A 231 35.29 28.04 20.70
CA ASN A 231 35.02 28.56 22.04
C ASN A 231 33.54 28.88 22.35
N GLN A 232 32.61 28.28 21.58
CA GLN A 232 31.18 28.39 21.83
C GLN A 232 30.57 27.03 22.11
N LYS A 233 29.72 26.96 23.13
CA LYS A 233 29.05 25.71 23.55
C LYS A 233 27.78 25.46 22.77
N TYR A 234 27.69 24.29 22.17
CA TYR A 234 26.52 23.81 21.44
C TYR A 234 26.02 22.50 22.05
N ASN A 235 24.71 22.25 21.93
CA ASN A 235 24.15 20.92 22.10
C ASN A 235 24.03 20.28 20.72
N ILE A 236 24.71 19.17 20.48
CA ILE A 236 24.51 18.34 19.29
C ILE A 236 23.47 17.27 19.59
N ARG A 237 22.51 17.10 18.71
CA ARG A 237 21.53 16.01 18.73
C ARG A 237 21.63 15.23 17.44
N ILE A 238 21.75 13.90 17.55
CA ILE A 238 21.80 12.97 16.41
C ILE A 238 20.46 12.25 16.39
N TYR A 239 19.80 12.32 15.23
CA TYR A 239 18.52 11.68 14.96
C TYR A 239 18.69 10.61 13.89
N GLU A 240 18.00 9.51 14.08
CA GLU A 240 17.90 8.43 13.12
C GLU A 240 16.54 8.51 12.42
N ASN A 241 16.54 8.51 11.08
CA ASN A 241 15.35 8.35 10.28
C ASN A 241 14.97 6.87 10.28
N LEU A 242 13.78 6.54 10.75
CA LEU A 242 13.31 5.16 10.91
C LEU A 242 12.90 4.50 9.57
N LEU A 243 12.87 5.26 8.47
CA LEU A 243 12.51 4.74 7.14
C LEU A 243 13.71 4.15 6.41
N ASP A 244 14.86 4.81 6.50
CA ASP A 244 16.06 4.47 5.73
C ASP A 244 17.32 4.29 6.58
N GLY A 245 17.23 4.52 7.91
CA GLY A 245 18.35 4.44 8.85
C GLY A 245 19.35 5.60 8.72
N SER A 246 19.06 6.63 7.90
CA SER A 246 19.95 7.78 7.78
C SER A 246 20.04 8.57 9.07
N GLU A 247 21.22 9.15 9.32
CA GLU A 247 21.45 9.97 10.51
C GLU A 247 21.47 11.46 10.14
N HIS A 248 20.76 12.24 10.93
CA HIS A 248 20.71 13.70 10.83
C HIS A 248 21.16 14.30 12.16
N PHE A 249 21.83 15.44 12.11
CA PHE A 249 22.21 16.12 13.32
C PHE A 249 21.73 17.57 13.36
N ALA A 250 21.46 18.05 14.57
CA ALA A 250 21.14 19.45 14.86
C ALA A 250 22.14 20.02 15.85
N LEU A 251 22.73 21.16 15.51
CA LEU A 251 23.55 21.98 16.41
C LEU A 251 22.67 23.08 17.00
N ILE A 252 22.55 23.09 18.34
CA ILE A 252 21.66 24.00 19.06
C ILE A 252 22.48 24.87 19.97
N LYS A 253 22.44 26.19 19.73
CA LYS A 253 23.01 27.20 20.62
C LYS A 253 21.90 27.79 21.51
N GLY A 254 22.08 27.74 22.81
CA GLY A 254 21.08 28.21 23.78
C GLY A 254 19.98 27.22 24.10
N LYS A 255 18.82 27.72 24.57
CA LYS A 255 17.64 26.92 24.94
C LYS A 255 16.55 27.04 23.89
N LEU A 256 16.05 25.89 23.39
CA LEU A 256 14.84 25.87 22.56
C LEU A 256 13.61 26.16 23.43
N LYS A 257 12.80 27.13 23.02
CA LYS A 257 11.49 27.41 23.64
C LYS A 257 10.43 26.54 22.97
N ARG A 258 9.47 25.98 23.74
CA ARG A 258 8.33 25.23 23.20
C ARG A 258 7.49 26.16 22.31
N GLY A 259 7.12 25.65 21.12
CA GLY A 259 6.22 26.36 20.20
C GLY A 259 6.89 27.36 19.25
N ILE A 260 8.20 27.54 19.31
CA ILE A 260 8.95 28.35 18.34
C ILE A 260 9.76 27.39 17.47
N THR A 261 9.41 27.33 16.19
CA THR A 261 10.25 26.70 15.15
C THR A 261 11.37 27.69 14.79
N PRO A 262 12.63 27.26 14.76
CA PRO A 262 13.73 28.08 14.28
C PRO A 262 13.59 28.41 12.80
#